data_23816b731ffd09c9a2fdf8d3eba0d729
#
_entry.id   23816b731ffd09c9a2fdf8d3eba0d729
#
_cell.length_a   1.000
_cell.length_b   1.000
_cell.length_c   1.000
_cell.angle_alpha   90.00
_cell.angle_beta   90.00
_cell.angle_gamma   90.00
#
_symmetry.space_group_name_H-M   'P 1'
#
loop_
_entity.id
_entity.type
_entity.pdbx_description
1 polymer ?
#
loop_
_entity_poly.entity_id
_entity_poly.type
_entity_poly.pdbx_seq_one_letter_code
_entity_poly.pdbx_strand_id
1 'polypeptide(L)'
;MKCEIEVGKPDWRPLENAVPSEFCEDFMFMGKAGGIVLYKHRITRRYLNIDAVTGKFYRYANGEYVEIGRRQALDSVYDHDQ
;
A
#
# COMPACT_ATOMS: atom_id res chain seq x y z
N MET A 1 7.36 16.75 13.28
CA MET A 1 8.00 15.55 13.18
C MET A 1 7.74 14.84 11.89
N LYS A 2 8.65 14.17 11.41
CA LYS A 2 8.47 13.59 10.15
C LYS A 2 8.11 12.14 10.24
N CYS A 3 7.42 11.68 9.29
CA CYS A 3 7.07 10.32 9.18
C CYS A 3 8.26 9.56 8.72
N GLU A 4 8.69 8.61 9.49
CA GLU A 4 9.83 7.82 9.10
C GLU A 4 9.38 6.55 8.45
N ILE A 5 9.89 6.28 7.29
CA ILE A 5 9.60 5.07 6.58
C ILE A 5 10.79 4.16 6.70
N GLU A 6 10.57 3.00 7.27
CA GLU A 6 11.63 2.03 7.43
C GLU A 6 11.66 1.12 6.24
N VAL A 7 12.83 0.98 5.67
CA VAL A 7 13.01 0.07 4.55
C VAL A 7 13.84 -1.08 5.04
N GLY A 8 13.21 -2.18 5.31
CA GLY A 8 13.90 -3.38 5.75
C GLY A 8 13.59 -4.49 4.83
N LYS A 9 13.43 -5.68 5.38
CA LYS A 9 13.07 -6.82 4.59
C LYS A 9 11.66 -6.62 4.06
N PRO A 10 11.44 -6.90 2.78
CA PRO A 10 10.10 -6.79 2.23
C PRO A 10 9.14 -7.74 2.93
N ASP A 11 7.94 -7.26 3.18
CA ASP A 11 6.89 -8.09 3.73
C ASP A 11 5.75 -8.10 2.71
N TRP A 12 5.59 -9.21 2.03
CA TRP A 12 4.61 -9.32 0.96
C TRP A 12 3.28 -9.91 1.41
N ARG A 13 3.20 -10.37 2.65
CA ARG A 13 1.98 -11.02 3.12
C ARG A 13 0.74 -10.13 3.09
N PRO A 14 0.82 -8.87 3.55
CA PRO A 14 -0.39 -8.04 3.46
C PRO A 14 -0.88 -7.89 2.03
N LEU A 15 0.06 -7.77 1.09
CA LEU A 15 -0.32 -7.63 -0.31
C LEU A 15 -0.87 -8.94 -0.86
N GLU A 16 -0.26 -10.05 -0.49
CA GLU A 16 -0.72 -11.36 -0.96
C GLU A 16 -2.13 -11.66 -0.50
N ASN A 17 -2.51 -11.12 0.65
CA ASN A 17 -3.85 -11.30 1.17
C ASN A 17 -4.85 -10.35 0.53
N ALA A 18 -4.38 -9.32 -0.13
CA ALA A 18 -5.24 -8.28 -0.67
C ALA A 18 -5.52 -8.44 -2.16
N VAL A 19 -4.55 -8.94 -2.91
CA VAL A 19 -4.70 -9.09 -4.35
C VAL A 19 -4.25 -10.48 -4.77
N PRO A 20 -4.74 -10.96 -5.91
CA PRO A 20 -4.28 -12.27 -6.41
C PRO A 20 -2.77 -12.28 -6.58
N SER A 21 -2.17 -13.46 -6.40
CA SER A 21 -0.73 -13.56 -6.43
C SER A 21 -0.13 -13.09 -7.76
N GLU A 22 -0.86 -13.29 -8.84
CA GLU A 22 -0.37 -12.89 -10.15
C GLU A 22 -0.24 -11.38 -10.28
N PHE A 23 -0.96 -10.62 -9.44
CA PHE A 23 -0.86 -9.16 -9.46
C PHE A 23 0.17 -8.63 -8.49
N CYS A 24 0.66 -9.45 -7.60
CA CYS A 24 1.64 -8.98 -6.62
C CYS A 24 2.93 -8.52 -7.29
N GLU A 25 3.25 -9.12 -8.43
CA GLU A 25 4.47 -8.75 -9.14
C GLU A 25 4.42 -7.35 -9.71
N ASP A 26 3.23 -6.78 -9.81
CA ASP A 26 3.08 -5.44 -10.33
C ASP A 26 3.38 -4.37 -9.28
N PHE A 27 3.72 -4.78 -8.08
CA PHE A 27 3.97 -3.86 -6.99
C PHE A 27 5.41 -3.90 -6.54
N MET A 28 5.87 -2.77 -6.02
CA MET A 28 7.18 -2.66 -5.40
C MET A 28 6.99 -2.41 -3.92
N PHE A 29 7.86 -3.01 -3.12
CA PHE A 29 7.84 -2.78 -1.68
C PHE A 29 8.56 -1.45 -1.43
N MET A 30 7.86 -0.51 -0.78
CA MET A 30 8.41 0.82 -0.55
C MET A 30 8.81 1.07 0.89
N GLY A 31 8.50 0.14 1.80
CA GLY A 31 8.87 0.32 3.20
C GLY A 31 7.68 0.20 4.10
N LYS A 32 7.88 0.59 5.34
CA LYS A 32 6.82 0.55 6.35
C LYS A 32 6.75 1.88 7.07
N ALA A 33 5.54 2.28 7.42
CA ALA A 33 5.33 3.45 8.23
C ALA A 33 4.51 2.99 9.42
N GLY A 34 5.18 2.80 10.55
CA GLY A 34 4.52 2.18 11.69
C GLY A 34 4.09 0.79 11.32
N GLY A 35 2.84 0.47 11.53
CA GLY A 35 2.33 -0.85 11.19
C GLY A 35 1.82 -0.97 9.76
N ILE A 36 1.96 0.08 8.97
CA ILE A 36 1.43 0.11 7.62
C ILE A 36 2.53 -0.20 6.62
N VAL A 37 2.30 -1.21 5.78
CA VAL A 37 3.27 -1.59 4.76
C VAL A 37 2.90 -0.87 3.47
N LEU A 38 3.91 -0.29 2.84
CA LEU A 38 3.70 0.57 1.67
C LEU A 38 4.12 -0.15 0.41
N TYR A 39 3.19 -0.22 -0.54
CA TYR A 39 3.48 -0.80 -1.86
C TYR A 39 3.16 0.24 -2.93
N LYS A 40 3.90 0.18 -4.02
CA LYS A 40 3.69 1.11 -5.12
C LYS A 40 3.52 0.33 -6.40
N HIS A 41 2.46 0.62 -7.13
CA HIS A 41 2.22 -0.06 -8.40
C HIS A 41 3.21 0.44 -9.44
N ARG A 42 3.81 -0.50 -10.17
CA ARG A 42 4.87 -0.15 -11.11
C ARG A 42 4.40 0.71 -12.25
N ILE A 43 3.18 0.51 -12.67
CA ILE A 43 2.66 1.18 -13.85
C ILE A 43 1.92 2.46 -13.49
N THR A 44 0.97 2.37 -12.57
CA THR A 44 0.20 3.56 -12.22
C THR A 44 0.96 4.49 -11.31
N ARG A 45 1.98 3.98 -10.62
CA ARG A 45 2.79 4.72 -9.66
C ARG A 45 2.01 5.16 -8.45
N ARG A 46 0.88 4.55 -8.21
CA ARG A 46 0.07 4.88 -7.04
C ARG A 46 0.37 3.89 -5.93
N TYR A 47 0.11 4.34 -4.70
CA TYR A 47 0.43 3.54 -3.52
C TYR A 47 -0.75 2.72 -3.06
N LEU A 48 -0.45 1.55 -2.53
CA LEU A 48 -1.42 0.72 -1.82
C LEU A 48 -0.81 0.46 -0.46
N ASN A 49 -1.43 1.00 0.58
CA ASN A 49 -0.89 0.93 1.94
C ASN A 49 -1.78 0.05 2.78
N ILE A 50 -1.20 -0.97 3.38
CA ILE A 50 -1.98 -2.00 4.08
C ILE A 50 -1.41 -2.22 5.47
N ASP A 51 -2.29 -2.22 6.48
CA ASP A 51 -1.88 -2.52 7.84
C ASP A 51 -1.52 -3.99 7.94
N ALA A 52 -0.32 -4.27 8.43
CA ALA A 52 0.20 -5.63 8.46
C ALA A 52 -0.56 -6.53 9.44
N VAL A 53 -1.19 -5.95 10.43
CA VAL A 53 -1.90 -6.72 11.44
C VAL A 53 -3.37 -6.89 11.11
N THR A 54 -4.04 -5.80 10.75
CA THR A 54 -5.48 -5.84 10.55
C THR A 54 -5.90 -6.07 9.12
N GLY A 55 -5.01 -5.79 8.16
CA GLY A 55 -5.35 -5.89 6.75
C GLY A 55 -6.14 -4.71 6.24
N LYS A 56 -6.29 -3.67 7.03
CA LYS A 56 -7.04 -2.50 6.60
C LYS A 56 -6.20 -1.68 5.65
N PHE A 57 -6.89 -0.90 4.81
CA PHE A 57 -6.24 -0.10 3.79
C PHE A 57 -6.22 1.36 4.18
N TYR A 58 -5.17 2.06 3.80
CA TYR A 58 -4.99 3.45 4.16
C TYR A 58 -4.50 4.24 2.96
N ARG A 59 -4.82 5.53 2.94
CA ARG A 59 -4.20 6.45 2.00
C ARG A 59 -3.54 7.56 2.79
N TYR A 60 -2.48 8.10 2.21
CA TYR A 60 -1.75 9.18 2.85
C TYR A 60 -2.32 10.50 2.35
N ALA A 61 -2.74 11.33 3.28
CA ALA A 61 -3.33 12.61 2.91
C ALA A 61 -3.06 13.61 4.03
N ASN A 62 -2.60 14.79 3.64
CA ASN A 62 -2.39 15.88 4.60
C ASN A 62 -1.52 15.48 5.77
N GLY A 63 -0.50 14.70 5.49
CA GLY A 63 0.47 14.33 6.51
C GLY A 63 0.09 13.16 7.38
N GLU A 64 -0.99 12.46 7.06
CA GLU A 64 -1.38 11.32 7.87
C GLU A 64 -2.01 10.23 7.05
N TYR A 65 -2.06 9.03 7.62
CA TYR A 65 -2.67 7.89 6.97
C TYR A 65 -4.11 7.80 7.42
N VAL A 66 -5.02 7.73 6.44
CA VAL A 66 -6.45 7.71 6.69
C VAL A 66 -7.00 6.38 6.19
N GLU A 67 -7.77 5.70 7.02
CA GLU A 67 -8.34 4.43 6.64
C GLU A 67 -9.35 4.60 5.52
N ILE A 68 -9.29 3.71 4.52
CA ILE A 68 -10.25 3.71 3.41
C ILE A 68 -10.71 2.28 3.21
N GLY A 69 -11.77 2.10 2.44
CA GLY A 69 -12.28 0.79 2.15
C GLY A 69 -11.40 0.04 1.16
N ARG A 70 -11.51 -1.27 1.17
CA ARG A 70 -10.73 -2.09 0.27
C ARG A 70 -10.99 -1.76 -1.18
N ARG A 71 -12.24 -1.61 -1.55
CA ARG A 71 -12.58 -1.32 -2.92
C ARG A 71 -12.04 0.02 -3.36
N GLN A 72 -12.18 1.02 -2.49
CA GLN A 72 -11.66 2.33 -2.80
C GLN A 72 -10.14 2.28 -2.98
N ALA A 73 -9.45 1.53 -2.15
CA ALA A 73 -8.01 1.43 -2.23
C ALA A 73 -7.57 0.77 -3.53
N LEU A 74 -8.21 -0.33 -3.89
CA LEU A 74 -7.83 -1.04 -5.11
C LEU A 74 -8.19 -0.27 -6.35
N ASP A 75 -9.37 0.37 -6.36
CA ASP A 75 -9.75 1.20 -7.50
C ASP A 75 -8.75 2.33 -7.69
N SER A 76 -8.32 2.92 -6.60
CA SER A 76 -7.39 4.04 -6.66
C SER A 76 -6.05 3.62 -7.23
N VAL A 77 -5.54 2.48 -6.78
CA VAL A 77 -4.20 2.06 -7.19
C VAL A 77 -4.17 1.62 -8.66
N TYR A 78 -5.29 1.14 -9.18
CA TYR A 78 -5.33 0.71 -10.57
C TYR A 78 -5.88 1.78 -11.51
N ASP A 79 -6.24 2.93 -10.98
CA ASP A 79 -6.80 3.98 -11.80
C ASP A 79 -5.73 4.61 -12.67
N HIS A 80 -5.90 4.49 -13.97
CA HIS A 80 -4.97 5.09 -14.89
C HIS A 80 -5.50 6.43 -15.30
N ASP A 81 -5.49 7.32 -14.43
CA ASP A 81 -5.96 8.60 -14.71
C ASP A 81 -5.27 9.20 -15.89
N GLN A 82 -5.91 9.75 -16.77
CA GLN A 82 -5.23 10.28 -17.90
C GLN A 82 -5.30 11.76 -17.95
#